data_e6c05ac46841df29604ce9bb458a7cde
#
_entry.id   e6c05ac46841df29604ce9bb458a7cde
#
_cell.length_a   1.000
_cell.length_b   1.000
_cell.length_c   1.000
_cell.angle_alpha   90.00
_cell.angle_beta   90.00
_cell.angle_gamma   90.00
#
_symmetry.space_group_name_H-M   'P 1'
#
loop_
_entity.id
_entity.type
_entity.pdbx_description
1 polymer ?
#
loop_
_entity_poly.entity_id
_entity_poly.type
_entity_poly.pdbx_seq_one_letter_code
_entity_poly.pdbx_strand_id
1 'polypeptide(L)'
;MRRRTSCIILLVIICIGVVLYIQFGGVPINPDPPNGENTFDNEGRYDSANLNYMGIIYTNQSDILNWNGGYSESTNCPWGATHNGLDFAFVNDSEVIAAAPGLVEEIHWTDTGPTENIYMIHVSIRFNESIQIGYVFEPWTTNSTDADRQIEMLEIEVGDWVAKGDTIGHFLAIGGGAHIHFAVYDGEATCPRPFFSEDAYLELMSLVHSYHSDWELCYP
;
A
#
# COMPACT_ATOMS: atom_id res chain seq x y z
N MET A 1 38.31 -47.61 -22.48
CA MET A 1 38.65 -46.54 -21.52
C MET A 1 37.81 -45.25 -21.66
N ARG A 2 36.84 -45.08 -22.58
CA ARG A 2 36.05 -43.85 -22.80
C ARG A 2 34.80 -43.67 -21.90
N ARG A 3 34.26 -44.73 -21.27
CA ARG A 3 33.01 -44.66 -20.46
C ARG A 3 33.18 -44.13 -19.02
N ARG A 4 34.37 -44.17 -18.43
CA ARG A 4 34.60 -43.72 -17.05
C ARG A 4 34.77 -42.21 -16.93
N THR A 5 35.26 -41.55 -17.98
CA THR A 5 35.48 -40.11 -18.00
C THR A 5 34.15 -39.33 -18.13
N SER A 6 33.15 -39.86 -18.86
CA SER A 6 31.83 -39.22 -19.02
C SER A 6 31.01 -39.20 -17.71
N CYS A 7 31.09 -40.23 -16.86
CA CYS A 7 30.38 -40.25 -15.60
C CYS A 7 30.97 -39.26 -14.57
N ILE A 8 32.30 -39.06 -14.60
CA ILE A 8 32.95 -38.11 -13.67
C ILE A 8 32.60 -36.65 -14.06
N ILE A 9 32.56 -36.34 -15.34
CA ILE A 9 32.18 -35.01 -15.82
C ILE A 9 30.70 -34.67 -15.48
N LEU A 10 29.80 -35.66 -15.63
CA LEU A 10 28.38 -35.48 -15.27
C LEU A 10 28.19 -35.26 -13.79
N LEU A 11 28.91 -36.00 -12.94
CA LEU A 11 28.85 -35.82 -11.46
C LEU A 11 29.41 -34.47 -11.02
N VAL A 12 30.46 -33.95 -11.63
CA VAL A 12 31.02 -32.63 -11.35
C VAL A 12 30.05 -31.52 -11.74
N ILE A 13 29.39 -31.64 -12.89
CA ILE A 13 28.38 -30.66 -13.32
C ILE A 13 27.16 -30.64 -12.38
N ILE A 14 26.70 -31.81 -11.90
CA ILE A 14 25.60 -31.91 -10.93
C ILE A 14 26.02 -31.30 -9.59
N CYS A 15 27.23 -31.58 -9.09
CA CYS A 15 27.72 -30.99 -7.85
C CYS A 15 27.90 -29.48 -7.93
N ILE A 16 28.40 -28.94 -9.05
CA ILE A 16 28.51 -27.50 -9.27
C ILE A 16 27.11 -26.87 -9.36
N GLY A 17 26.16 -27.51 -10.03
CA GLY A 17 24.77 -27.05 -10.12
C GLY A 17 24.08 -27.03 -8.75
N VAL A 18 24.28 -28.03 -7.91
CA VAL A 18 23.73 -28.08 -6.54
C VAL A 18 24.40 -27.05 -5.64
N VAL A 19 25.73 -26.86 -5.74
CA VAL A 19 26.43 -25.83 -4.95
C VAL A 19 26.00 -24.41 -5.38
N LEU A 20 25.81 -24.16 -6.66
CA LEU A 20 25.27 -22.89 -7.17
C LEU A 20 23.81 -22.70 -6.74
N TYR A 21 22.98 -23.74 -6.75
CA TYR A 21 21.61 -23.68 -6.27
C TYR A 21 21.54 -23.40 -4.76
N ILE A 22 22.44 -23.97 -3.97
CA ILE A 22 22.55 -23.71 -2.52
C ILE A 22 23.12 -22.31 -2.24
N GLN A 23 23.98 -21.77 -3.10
CA GLN A 23 24.55 -20.41 -2.94
C GLN A 23 23.67 -19.30 -3.50
N PHE A 24 22.81 -19.59 -4.50
CA PHE A 24 21.97 -18.59 -5.15
C PHE A 24 20.48 -18.90 -5.08
N GLY A 25 20.11 -20.10 -4.61
CA GLY A 25 18.74 -20.49 -4.27
C GLY A 25 18.47 -20.33 -2.77
N GLY A 26 19.06 -19.34 -2.15
CA GLY A 26 18.68 -18.92 -0.81
C GLY A 26 17.21 -18.56 -0.85
N VAL A 27 16.40 -19.14 0.08
CA VAL A 27 15.11 -18.57 0.48
C VAL A 27 15.30 -17.07 0.48
N PRO A 28 14.42 -16.30 -0.17
CA PRO A 28 14.49 -14.84 -0.08
C PRO A 28 14.57 -14.52 1.43
N ILE A 29 15.74 -14.08 1.87
CA ILE A 29 15.88 -13.48 3.18
C ILE A 29 15.05 -12.23 3.01
N ASN A 30 13.86 -12.18 3.65
CA ASN A 30 13.12 -10.95 3.75
C ASN A 30 14.15 -9.89 4.16
N PRO A 31 14.36 -8.83 3.38
CA PRO A 31 15.29 -7.80 3.75
C PRO A 31 14.88 -7.29 5.13
N ASP A 32 15.86 -7.16 6.03
CA ASP A 32 15.61 -6.45 7.28
C ASP A 32 14.93 -5.12 6.96
N PRO A 33 13.94 -4.70 7.76
CA PRO A 33 13.25 -3.44 7.53
C PRO A 33 14.28 -2.32 7.37
N PRO A 34 14.17 -1.48 6.34
CA PRO A 34 15.26 -0.63 5.83
C PRO A 34 15.85 0.37 6.81
N ASN A 35 15.35 0.53 8.02
CA ASN A 35 15.82 1.56 8.97
C ASN A 35 16.21 1.07 10.36
N GLY A 36 16.26 -0.22 10.64
CA GLY A 36 16.83 -0.74 11.92
C GLY A 36 16.09 -0.31 13.21
N GLU A 37 15.07 0.51 13.12
CA GLU A 37 14.36 1.08 14.27
C GLU A 37 13.09 0.31 14.63
N ASN A 38 12.57 -0.53 13.74
CA ASN A 38 11.39 -1.36 13.97
C ASN A 38 11.69 -2.78 13.53
N THR A 39 12.05 -3.63 14.46
CA THR A 39 12.21 -5.06 14.21
C THR A 39 10.85 -5.75 14.26
N PHE A 40 10.62 -6.69 13.33
CA PHE A 40 9.48 -7.59 13.44
C PHE A 40 9.69 -8.57 14.58
N ASP A 41 8.61 -8.95 15.25
CA ASP A 41 8.62 -10.03 16.21
C ASP A 41 8.84 -11.40 15.52
N ASN A 42 8.98 -12.47 16.33
CA ASN A 42 9.20 -13.84 15.81
C ASN A 42 8.05 -14.36 14.91
N GLU A 43 6.95 -13.65 14.81
CA GLU A 43 5.77 -13.99 14.01
C GLU A 43 5.65 -13.08 12.76
N GLY A 44 6.67 -12.27 12.49
CA GLY A 44 6.71 -11.39 11.32
C GLY A 44 5.93 -10.10 11.48
N ARG A 45 5.81 -9.58 12.72
CA ARG A 45 5.11 -8.30 13.00
C ARG A 45 6.09 -7.30 13.58
N TYR A 46 5.80 -6.01 13.42
CA TYR A 46 6.60 -4.96 14.04
C TYR A 46 6.52 -5.03 15.56
N ASP A 47 7.69 -4.94 16.21
CA ASP A 47 7.82 -4.82 17.66
C ASP A 47 7.39 -3.44 18.20
N SER A 48 7.21 -2.47 17.32
CA SER A 48 6.73 -1.15 17.71
C SER A 48 5.26 -1.18 18.14
N ALA A 49 5.01 -0.79 19.39
CA ALA A 49 3.66 -0.75 19.94
C ALA A 49 2.82 0.42 19.37
N ASN A 50 3.44 1.47 18.81
CA ASN A 50 2.73 2.68 18.42
C ASN A 50 3.17 3.17 17.04
N LEU A 51 2.24 3.23 16.10
CA LEU A 51 2.39 3.99 14.89
C LEU A 51 1.96 5.44 15.15
N ASN A 52 2.89 6.38 15.16
CA ASN A 52 2.65 7.82 15.33
C ASN A 52 3.55 8.69 14.43
N TYR A 53 4.09 8.09 13.37
CA TYR A 53 5.02 8.74 12.44
C TYR A 53 4.65 8.47 10.97
N MET A 54 3.41 8.11 10.71
CA MET A 54 2.89 7.89 9.36
C MET A 54 3.11 9.12 8.49
N GLY A 55 3.48 8.90 7.25
CA GLY A 55 3.64 9.92 6.21
C GLY A 55 2.37 10.08 5.37
N ILE A 56 2.46 10.94 4.38
CA ILE A 56 1.47 11.08 3.28
C ILE A 56 1.61 9.92 2.29
N ILE A 57 0.66 9.81 1.35
CA ILE A 57 0.63 8.73 0.34
C ILE A 57 1.02 9.17 -1.07
N TYR A 58 1.50 10.40 -1.23
CA TYR A 58 1.91 10.99 -2.52
C TYR A 58 3.31 11.60 -2.42
N THR A 59 4.01 11.67 -3.54
CA THR A 59 5.33 12.34 -3.63
C THR A 59 5.21 13.79 -4.04
N ASN A 60 4.13 14.16 -4.73
CA ASN A 60 3.91 15.51 -5.23
C ASN A 60 2.45 15.94 -5.00
N GLN A 61 2.26 16.97 -4.18
CA GLN A 61 0.94 17.52 -3.90
C GLN A 61 0.18 17.99 -5.16
N SER A 62 0.88 18.40 -6.22
CA SER A 62 0.25 18.80 -7.48
C SER A 62 -0.43 17.66 -8.23
N ASP A 63 -0.17 16.41 -7.85
CA ASP A 63 -0.82 15.23 -8.41
C ASP A 63 -2.19 14.95 -7.78
N ILE A 64 -2.54 15.68 -6.72
CA ILE A 64 -3.86 15.62 -6.10
C ILE A 64 -4.76 16.66 -6.77
N LEU A 65 -5.83 16.19 -7.42
CA LEU A 65 -6.80 17.03 -8.14
C LEU A 65 -7.91 17.56 -7.24
N ASN A 66 -8.23 16.80 -6.19
CA ASN A 66 -9.28 17.14 -5.23
C ASN A 66 -9.15 16.28 -3.96
N TRP A 67 -9.72 16.80 -2.88
CA TRP A 67 -10.00 16.07 -1.65
C TRP A 67 -11.50 15.77 -1.60
N ASN A 68 -11.87 14.49 -1.67
CA ASN A 68 -13.27 14.10 -1.80
C ASN A 68 -13.96 13.85 -0.44
N GLY A 69 -13.22 13.49 0.59
CA GLY A 69 -13.76 13.24 1.92
C GLY A 69 -12.71 12.76 2.93
N GLY A 70 -12.96 13.04 4.19
CA GLY A 70 -12.21 12.55 5.33
C GLY A 70 -12.94 11.40 6.04
N TYR A 71 -12.39 10.94 7.16
CA TYR A 71 -13.01 9.94 7.99
C TYR A 71 -14.24 10.49 8.72
N SER A 72 -15.33 9.70 8.82
CA SER A 72 -16.52 10.08 9.57
C SER A 72 -17.30 8.88 10.12
N GLU A 73 -17.68 8.96 11.39
CA GLU A 73 -18.48 7.93 12.07
C GLU A 73 -19.99 8.16 11.93
N SER A 74 -20.38 9.33 11.44
CA SER A 74 -21.78 9.73 11.32
C SER A 74 -22.00 10.56 10.04
N THR A 75 -23.27 10.88 9.76
CA THR A 75 -23.64 11.78 8.67
C THR A 75 -23.45 13.27 9.01
N ASN A 76 -22.97 13.59 10.22
CA ASN A 76 -22.69 14.96 10.65
C ASN A 76 -21.28 15.40 10.20
N CYS A 77 -21.06 15.36 8.90
CA CYS A 77 -19.82 15.74 8.22
C CYS A 77 -20.16 16.45 6.91
N PRO A 78 -19.25 17.19 6.28
CA PRO A 78 -19.53 17.99 5.09
C PRO A 78 -20.06 17.19 3.89
N TRP A 79 -19.68 15.93 3.75
CA TRP A 79 -20.15 15.03 2.68
C TRP A 79 -21.43 14.25 3.05
N GLY A 80 -21.93 14.35 4.29
CA GLY A 80 -23.24 13.85 4.71
C GLY A 80 -23.40 12.33 4.79
N ALA A 81 -22.31 11.57 4.86
CA ALA A 81 -22.30 10.12 4.94
C ALA A 81 -21.20 9.62 5.87
N THR A 82 -21.37 8.44 6.47
CA THR A 82 -20.26 7.73 7.14
C THR A 82 -19.19 7.37 6.12
N HIS A 83 -17.93 7.51 6.51
CA HIS A 83 -16.80 7.24 5.64
C HIS A 83 -15.61 6.70 6.44
N ASN A 84 -15.08 5.56 6.05
CA ASN A 84 -14.09 4.82 6.82
C ASN A 84 -12.63 5.11 6.40
N GLY A 85 -12.37 6.21 5.72
CA GLY A 85 -11.03 6.56 5.27
C GLY A 85 -10.90 8.00 4.77
N LEU A 86 -9.93 8.23 3.90
CA LEU A 86 -9.59 9.50 3.29
C LEU A 86 -9.56 9.32 1.76
N ASP A 87 -10.27 10.16 1.02
CA ASP A 87 -10.35 10.07 -0.44
C ASP A 87 -9.51 11.13 -1.14
N PHE A 88 -8.49 10.67 -1.84
CA PHE A 88 -7.58 11.50 -2.63
C PHE A 88 -7.84 11.30 -4.12
N ALA A 89 -8.34 12.30 -4.82
CA ALA A 89 -8.43 12.26 -6.27
C ALA A 89 -7.07 12.53 -6.90
N PHE A 90 -6.47 11.51 -7.49
CA PHE A 90 -5.15 11.58 -8.11
C PHE A 90 -5.21 11.82 -9.62
N VAL A 91 -4.19 12.48 -10.16
CA VAL A 91 -3.90 12.49 -11.60
C VAL A 91 -3.57 11.09 -12.08
N ASN A 92 -3.87 10.76 -13.33
CA ASN A 92 -3.44 9.49 -13.91
C ASN A 92 -1.91 9.37 -13.92
N ASP A 93 -1.41 8.19 -13.61
CA ASP A 93 0.01 7.85 -13.52
C ASP A 93 0.77 8.52 -12.37
N SER A 94 0.05 9.00 -11.34
CA SER A 94 0.67 9.54 -10.12
C SER A 94 1.30 8.43 -9.30
N GLU A 95 2.47 8.70 -8.77
CA GLU A 95 3.17 7.81 -7.83
C GLU A 95 2.47 7.79 -6.47
N VAL A 96 2.25 6.59 -5.95
CA VAL A 96 1.66 6.32 -4.64
C VAL A 96 2.70 5.67 -3.76
N ILE A 97 2.89 6.18 -2.54
CA ILE A 97 3.91 5.72 -1.61
C ILE A 97 3.31 5.16 -0.32
N ALA A 98 4.09 4.31 0.34
CA ALA A 98 3.73 3.73 1.63
C ALA A 98 3.75 4.80 2.73
N ALA A 99 2.60 5.02 3.37
CA ALA A 99 2.47 5.97 4.49
C ALA A 99 3.23 5.50 5.74
N ALA A 100 3.38 4.19 5.92
CA ALA A 100 4.10 3.58 7.03
C ALA A 100 4.81 2.31 6.55
N PRO A 101 5.82 1.85 7.30
CA PRO A 101 6.45 0.57 6.98
C PRO A 101 5.52 -0.59 7.31
N GLY A 102 5.67 -1.72 6.62
CA GLY A 102 4.87 -2.91 6.90
C GLY A 102 5.09 -4.05 5.92
N LEU A 103 4.40 -5.15 6.19
CA LEU A 103 4.31 -6.31 5.31
C LEU A 103 3.11 -6.16 4.39
N VAL A 104 3.31 -6.27 3.10
CA VAL A 104 2.22 -6.37 2.12
C VAL A 104 1.53 -7.72 2.30
N GLU A 105 0.33 -7.71 2.88
CA GLU A 105 -0.42 -8.93 3.17
C GLU A 105 -1.35 -9.33 2.03
N GLU A 106 -1.90 -8.34 1.33
CA GLU A 106 -2.97 -8.58 0.38
C GLU A 106 -2.91 -7.60 -0.78
N ILE A 107 -3.03 -8.13 -1.98
CA ILE A 107 -3.28 -7.39 -3.22
C ILE A 107 -4.32 -8.17 -4.01
N HIS A 108 -5.51 -7.59 -4.20
CA HIS A 108 -6.57 -8.19 -5.00
C HIS A 108 -7.53 -7.11 -5.51
N TRP A 109 -8.36 -7.45 -6.50
CA TRP A 109 -9.46 -6.60 -6.89
C TRP A 109 -10.82 -7.24 -6.55
N THR A 110 -11.81 -6.40 -6.38
CA THR A 110 -13.21 -6.77 -6.16
C THR A 110 -14.10 -6.16 -7.24
N ASP A 111 -15.25 -6.80 -7.50
CA ASP A 111 -16.27 -6.34 -8.46
C ASP A 111 -17.58 -5.92 -7.76
N THR A 112 -17.45 -5.47 -6.51
CA THR A 112 -18.59 -5.13 -5.64
C THR A 112 -18.84 -3.63 -5.49
N GLY A 113 -18.12 -2.81 -6.24
CA GLY A 113 -18.26 -1.38 -6.22
C GLY A 113 -19.57 -0.85 -6.81
N PRO A 114 -19.85 0.45 -6.69
CA PRO A 114 -21.04 1.07 -7.25
C PRO A 114 -21.04 1.04 -8.79
N THR A 115 -22.20 1.27 -9.39
CA THR A 115 -22.48 1.07 -10.82
C THR A 115 -21.46 1.67 -11.80
N GLU A 116 -20.79 2.75 -11.43
CA GLU A 116 -19.82 3.44 -12.30
C GLU A 116 -18.37 3.12 -11.93
N ASN A 117 -18.14 2.51 -10.76
CA ASN A 117 -16.84 2.10 -10.24
C ASN A 117 -16.94 0.67 -9.70
N ILE A 118 -17.11 -0.30 -10.58
CA ILE A 118 -17.36 -1.70 -10.20
C ILE A 118 -16.09 -2.34 -9.64
N TYR A 119 -14.94 -2.06 -10.25
CA TYR A 119 -13.67 -2.71 -9.93
C TYR A 119 -12.81 -1.81 -9.05
N MET A 120 -12.50 -2.32 -7.86
CA MET A 120 -11.65 -1.66 -6.86
C MET A 120 -10.47 -2.57 -6.53
N ILE A 121 -9.28 -2.02 -6.47
CA ILE A 121 -8.05 -2.77 -6.20
C ILE A 121 -7.60 -2.45 -4.77
N HIS A 122 -7.54 -3.49 -3.95
CA HIS A 122 -7.19 -3.42 -2.55
C HIS A 122 -5.72 -3.79 -2.36
N VAL A 123 -4.99 -2.94 -1.67
CA VAL A 123 -3.64 -3.20 -1.15
C VAL A 123 -3.69 -3.04 0.36
N SER A 124 -3.24 -4.06 1.08
CA SER A 124 -3.21 -4.06 2.53
C SER A 124 -1.79 -4.25 3.04
N ILE A 125 -1.34 -3.31 3.87
CA ILE A 125 -0.01 -3.31 4.49
C ILE A 125 -0.19 -3.42 6.00
N ARG A 126 0.27 -4.52 6.59
CA ARG A 126 0.23 -4.74 8.02
C ARG A 126 1.43 -4.10 8.70
N PHE A 127 1.17 -3.13 9.57
CA PHE A 127 2.20 -2.52 10.39
C PHE A 127 2.55 -3.39 11.62
N ASN A 128 1.55 -3.86 12.38
CA ASN A 128 1.73 -4.73 13.54
C ASN A 128 0.51 -5.64 13.74
N GLU A 129 0.38 -6.24 14.93
CA GLU A 129 -0.70 -7.18 15.25
C GLU A 129 -2.11 -6.58 15.11
N SER A 130 -2.28 -5.29 15.44
CA SER A 130 -3.59 -4.61 15.43
C SER A 130 -3.74 -3.60 14.29
N ILE A 131 -2.63 -2.99 13.81
CA ILE A 131 -2.68 -1.90 12.84
C ILE A 131 -2.41 -2.40 11.44
N GLN A 132 -3.37 -2.13 10.55
CA GLN A 132 -3.31 -2.38 9.12
C GLN A 132 -3.61 -1.09 8.35
N ILE A 133 -2.92 -0.88 7.24
CA ILE A 133 -3.07 0.28 6.38
C ILE A 133 -3.60 -0.19 5.05
N GLY A 134 -4.77 0.32 4.67
CA GLY A 134 -5.45 -0.01 3.43
C GLY A 134 -5.33 1.09 2.39
N TYR A 135 -5.09 0.69 1.17
CA TYR A 135 -5.18 1.51 -0.02
C TYR A 135 -6.17 0.85 -0.96
N VAL A 136 -7.24 1.52 -1.29
CA VAL A 136 -8.16 1.07 -2.33
C VAL A 136 -7.98 1.97 -3.53
N PHE A 137 -7.39 1.44 -4.58
CA PHE A 137 -7.26 2.12 -5.86
C PHE A 137 -8.59 1.99 -6.59
N GLU A 138 -9.26 3.10 -6.82
CA GLU A 138 -10.56 3.21 -7.45
C GLU A 138 -10.45 3.93 -8.80
N PRO A 139 -10.13 3.22 -9.87
CA PRO A 139 -9.94 3.81 -11.21
C PRO A 139 -11.21 4.46 -11.78
N TRP A 140 -12.35 4.20 -11.18
CA TRP A 140 -13.67 4.61 -11.65
C TRP A 140 -14.01 3.97 -13.00
N THR A 141 -14.03 2.65 -13.01
CA THR A 141 -14.23 1.84 -14.22
C THR A 141 -15.26 0.73 -14.03
N THR A 142 -15.88 0.36 -15.14
CA THR A 142 -16.77 -0.82 -15.25
C THR A 142 -16.10 -1.97 -16.02
N ASN A 143 -14.82 -1.84 -16.36
CA ASN A 143 -14.07 -2.79 -17.18
C ASN A 143 -13.03 -3.52 -16.33
N SER A 144 -13.13 -4.85 -16.23
CA SER A 144 -12.18 -5.68 -15.49
C SER A 144 -10.74 -5.59 -16.00
N THR A 145 -10.55 -5.30 -17.30
CA THR A 145 -9.20 -5.12 -17.87
C THR A 145 -8.47 -3.92 -17.22
N ASP A 146 -9.20 -2.89 -16.78
CA ASP A 146 -8.58 -1.76 -16.08
C ASP A 146 -8.17 -2.14 -14.64
N ALA A 147 -8.88 -3.09 -14.00
CA ALA A 147 -8.44 -3.65 -12.72
C ALA A 147 -7.11 -4.41 -12.87
N ASP A 148 -7.00 -5.24 -13.89
CA ASP A 148 -5.75 -5.95 -14.19
C ASP A 148 -4.60 -4.97 -14.50
N ARG A 149 -4.87 -3.91 -15.28
CA ARG A 149 -3.89 -2.85 -15.55
C ARG A 149 -3.46 -2.10 -14.28
N GLN A 150 -4.39 -1.80 -13.37
CA GLN A 150 -4.01 -1.17 -12.10
C GLN A 150 -3.10 -2.08 -11.27
N ILE A 151 -3.36 -3.40 -11.24
CA ILE A 151 -2.45 -4.35 -10.57
C ILE A 151 -1.07 -4.36 -11.25
N GLU A 152 -1.01 -4.34 -12.58
CA GLU A 152 0.26 -4.27 -13.33
C GLU A 152 1.05 -2.97 -13.06
N MET A 153 0.40 -1.91 -12.58
CA MET A 153 1.03 -0.65 -12.21
C MET A 153 1.52 -0.62 -10.74
N LEU A 154 1.27 -1.67 -9.96
CA LEU A 154 1.85 -1.81 -8.62
C LEU A 154 3.29 -2.31 -8.74
N GLU A 155 4.17 -1.79 -7.89
CA GLU A 155 5.60 -2.13 -7.82
C GLU A 155 5.92 -3.04 -6.63
N ILE A 156 4.90 -3.52 -5.95
CA ILE A 156 4.97 -4.39 -4.78
C ILE A 156 4.22 -5.69 -5.01
N GLU A 157 4.60 -6.74 -4.28
CA GLU A 157 3.94 -8.04 -4.29
C GLU A 157 3.56 -8.45 -2.85
N VAL A 158 2.61 -9.39 -2.74
CA VAL A 158 2.26 -9.98 -1.42
C VAL A 158 3.47 -10.68 -0.83
N GLY A 159 3.83 -10.34 0.39
CA GLY A 159 5.00 -10.82 1.10
C GLY A 159 6.17 -9.84 1.10
N ASP A 160 6.11 -8.75 0.35
CA ASP A 160 7.13 -7.71 0.38
C ASP A 160 7.08 -6.92 1.69
N TRP A 161 8.25 -6.47 2.13
CA TRP A 161 8.41 -5.52 3.20
C TRP A 161 8.66 -4.14 2.60
N VAL A 162 7.82 -3.17 2.97
CA VAL A 162 7.97 -1.78 2.53
C VAL A 162 8.39 -0.89 3.68
N ALA A 163 9.25 0.08 3.41
CA ALA A 163 9.53 1.20 4.31
C ALA A 163 8.52 2.34 4.08
N LYS A 164 8.39 3.23 5.06
CA LYS A 164 7.65 4.48 4.85
C LYS A 164 8.32 5.29 3.72
N GLY A 165 7.54 5.66 2.70
CA GLY A 165 7.98 6.41 1.53
C GLY A 165 8.41 5.54 0.36
N ASP A 166 8.44 4.21 0.49
CA ASP A 166 8.66 3.33 -0.66
C ASP A 166 7.50 3.43 -1.64
N THR A 167 7.79 3.36 -2.94
CA THR A 167 6.77 3.35 -3.98
C THR A 167 5.93 2.09 -3.89
N ILE A 168 4.61 2.25 -3.79
CA ILE A 168 3.63 1.16 -3.90
C ILE A 168 3.33 0.88 -5.36
N GLY A 169 3.30 1.92 -6.18
CA GLY A 169 2.98 1.86 -7.60
C GLY A 169 2.43 3.17 -8.12
N HIS A 170 1.78 3.11 -9.27
CA HIS A 170 1.19 4.25 -9.95
C HIS A 170 -0.34 4.11 -10.05
N PHE A 171 -1.05 5.22 -9.94
CA PHE A 171 -2.51 5.25 -9.97
C PHE A 171 -3.07 5.32 -11.40
N LEU A 172 -4.01 4.44 -11.72
CA LEU A 172 -4.77 4.45 -12.98
C LEU A 172 -6.07 5.26 -12.81
N ALA A 173 -6.15 6.46 -13.37
CA ALA A 173 -7.38 7.25 -13.39
C ALA A 173 -8.09 7.08 -14.74
N ILE A 174 -9.31 6.52 -14.74
CA ILE A 174 -10.14 6.30 -15.95
C ILE A 174 -11.32 7.25 -15.97
N GLY A 175 -12.15 7.23 -14.94
CA GLY A 175 -13.36 8.05 -14.87
C GLY A 175 -13.21 9.27 -13.97
N GLY A 176 -14.19 10.18 -14.04
CA GLY A 176 -14.14 11.46 -13.33
C GLY A 176 -14.21 11.37 -11.80
N GLY A 177 -14.57 10.22 -11.25
CA GLY A 177 -14.57 9.93 -9.81
C GLY A 177 -13.35 9.17 -9.33
N ALA A 178 -12.34 8.97 -10.19
CA ALA A 178 -11.15 8.17 -9.85
C ALA A 178 -10.39 8.76 -8.65
N HIS A 179 -10.11 7.92 -7.66
CA HIS A 179 -9.43 8.31 -6.43
C HIS A 179 -8.77 7.12 -5.74
N ILE A 180 -7.95 7.39 -4.74
CA ILE A 180 -7.48 6.41 -3.78
C ILE A 180 -8.21 6.65 -2.46
N HIS A 181 -8.90 5.62 -1.99
CA HIS A 181 -9.43 5.56 -0.64
C HIS A 181 -8.34 4.99 0.28
N PHE A 182 -7.91 5.79 1.25
CA PHE A 182 -6.87 5.44 2.21
C PHE A 182 -7.46 5.27 3.60
N ALA A 183 -7.23 4.13 4.23
CA ALA A 183 -7.78 3.82 5.54
C ALA A 183 -6.74 3.26 6.50
N VAL A 184 -6.94 3.50 7.79
CA VAL A 184 -6.20 2.86 8.89
C VAL A 184 -7.19 2.04 9.71
N TYR A 185 -6.79 0.80 9.98
CA TYR A 185 -7.55 -0.13 10.81
C TYR A 185 -6.77 -0.42 12.09
N ASP A 186 -7.42 -0.26 13.23
CA ASP A 186 -6.97 -0.73 14.55
C ASP A 186 -8.06 -1.66 15.09
N GLY A 187 -8.08 -2.89 14.56
CA GLY A 187 -9.20 -3.81 14.68
C GLY A 187 -10.40 -3.45 13.78
N GLU A 188 -10.77 -2.18 13.72
CA GLU A 188 -11.77 -1.61 12.80
C GLU A 188 -11.26 -0.33 12.16
N ALA A 189 -11.93 0.17 11.13
CA ALA A 189 -11.57 1.44 10.50
C ALA A 189 -11.63 2.57 11.53
N THR A 190 -10.61 3.38 11.60
CA THR A 190 -10.47 4.43 12.61
C THR A 190 -9.94 5.73 12.01
N CYS A 191 -10.18 6.85 12.71
CA CYS A 191 -9.62 8.13 12.31
C CYS A 191 -8.09 8.05 12.20
N PRO A 192 -7.49 8.32 11.03
CA PRO A 192 -6.05 8.15 10.83
C PRO A 192 -5.19 9.25 11.47
N ARG A 193 -5.80 10.33 11.98
CA ARG A 193 -5.08 11.48 12.56
C ARG A 193 -4.02 11.12 13.60
N PRO A 194 -4.26 10.23 14.60
CA PRO A 194 -3.28 9.91 15.63
C PRO A 194 -2.03 9.19 15.11
N PHE A 195 -2.10 8.61 13.92
CA PHE A 195 -1.04 7.81 13.32
C PHE A 195 -0.07 8.65 12.47
N PHE A 196 -0.49 9.82 12.00
CA PHE A 196 0.38 10.72 11.23
C PHE A 196 1.46 11.36 12.12
N SER A 197 2.65 11.57 11.56
CA SER A 197 3.60 12.53 12.13
C SER A 197 3.00 13.93 12.11
N GLU A 198 3.49 14.82 12.97
CA GLU A 198 3.00 16.20 13.02
C GLU A 198 3.20 16.91 11.66
N ASP A 199 4.36 16.73 11.03
CA ASP A 199 4.66 17.34 9.72
C ASP A 199 3.72 16.82 8.63
N ALA A 200 3.50 15.50 8.57
CA ALA A 200 2.60 14.88 7.59
C ALA A 200 1.15 15.33 7.82
N TYR A 201 0.71 15.44 9.07
CA TYR A 201 -0.61 15.94 9.39
C TYR A 201 -0.79 17.40 8.96
N LEU A 202 0.20 18.26 9.21
CA LEU A 202 0.14 19.67 8.81
C LEU A 202 0.13 19.81 7.28
N GLU A 203 0.93 19.02 6.58
CA GLU A 203 0.92 18.97 5.12
C GLU A 203 -0.45 18.53 4.58
N LEU A 204 -1.00 17.44 5.13
CA LEU A 204 -2.31 16.93 4.76
C LEU A 204 -3.42 17.95 5.02
N MET A 205 -3.41 18.63 6.18
CA MET A 205 -4.39 19.68 6.46
C MET A 205 -4.24 20.90 5.55
N SER A 206 -3.01 21.22 5.14
CA SER A 206 -2.77 22.25 4.14
C SER A 206 -3.38 21.86 2.78
N LEU A 207 -3.25 20.59 2.37
CA LEU A 207 -3.91 20.05 1.19
C LEU A 207 -5.44 20.14 1.31
N VAL A 208 -6.02 19.62 2.40
CA VAL A 208 -7.47 19.65 2.66
C VAL A 208 -7.99 21.09 2.57
N HIS A 209 -7.35 22.03 3.26
CA HIS A 209 -7.76 23.41 3.30
C HIS A 209 -7.56 24.16 1.97
N SER A 210 -6.74 23.65 1.07
CA SER A 210 -6.62 24.20 -0.29
C SER A 210 -7.86 23.94 -1.14
N TYR A 211 -8.63 22.89 -0.82
CA TYR A 211 -9.90 22.54 -1.48
C TYR A 211 -11.13 22.95 -0.65
N HIS A 212 -11.06 22.77 0.67
CA HIS A 212 -12.16 22.96 1.61
C HIS A 212 -11.64 23.63 2.89
N SER A 213 -11.73 24.95 2.96
CA SER A 213 -11.08 25.80 3.98
C SER A 213 -11.50 25.52 5.41
N ASP A 214 -12.63 24.86 5.64
CA ASP A 214 -13.26 24.60 6.92
C ASP A 214 -13.44 23.08 7.25
N TRP A 215 -12.87 22.21 6.41
CA TRP A 215 -12.96 20.78 6.64
C TRP A 215 -11.87 20.30 7.61
N GLU A 216 -12.25 19.32 8.42
CA GLU A 216 -11.34 18.56 9.28
C GLU A 216 -11.05 17.20 8.65
N LEU A 217 -9.98 16.55 9.13
CA LEU A 217 -9.61 15.21 8.67
C LEU A 217 -10.61 14.14 9.12
N CYS A 218 -11.17 14.30 10.33
CA CYS A 218 -12.06 13.33 10.95
C CYS A 218 -13.27 14.00 11.61
N TYR A 219 -14.41 13.34 11.47
CA TYR A 219 -15.68 13.73 12.09
C TYR A 219 -16.27 12.57 12.88
N PRO A 220 -16.54 12.74 14.20
CA PRO A 220 -17.16 11.72 15.04
C PRO A 220 -18.63 11.48 14.75
#